data_a333513cb9f016bce2fe2938a635a314
#
_entry.id   a333513cb9f016bce2fe2938a635a314
#
_cell.length_a   1.000
_cell.length_b   1.000
_cell.length_c   1.000
_cell.angle_alpha   90.00
_cell.angle_beta   90.00
_cell.angle_gamma   90.00
#
_symmetry.space_group_name_H-M   'P 1'
#
loop_
_entity.id
_entity.type
_entity.pdbx_description
1 polymer ?
#
loop_
_entity_poly.entity_id
_entity_poly.type
_entity_poly.pdbx_seq_one_letter_code
_entity_poly.pdbx_strand_id
1 'polypeptide(L)'
;MNQFEKVKSRVLLDFHHGIGDEIICNGLVREYCKTYETVGIFCLKRNYSSVSFMYRDLSNLRIHVVNSHAERHRFRFFNPFRFGENRYDEIRAVDAYDEECGIRFERQVYGVFGVPLEKKWDSFFVERDKEREEAVFKKAGVSEPYQFVHDD
;
A
#
# COMPACT_ATOMS: atom_id res chain seq x y z
N MET A 1 9.37 -26.15 10.09
CA MET A 1 8.90 -25.07 9.18
C MET A 1 7.39 -24.97 9.36
N ASN A 2 6.92 -24.05 10.21
CA ASN A 2 5.48 -23.82 10.36
C ASN A 2 5.00 -23.02 9.14
N GLN A 3 4.30 -23.70 8.23
CA GLN A 3 3.43 -23.02 7.28
C GLN A 3 2.36 -22.32 8.12
N PHE A 4 2.40 -20.99 8.18
CA PHE A 4 1.27 -20.24 8.69
C PHE A 4 0.10 -20.55 7.76
N GLU A 5 -0.89 -21.31 8.24
CA GLU A 5 -2.16 -21.46 7.54
C GLU A 5 -2.71 -20.04 7.33
N LYS A 6 -2.83 -19.62 6.07
CA LYS A 6 -3.50 -18.36 5.74
C LYS A 6 -4.89 -18.42 6.32
N VAL A 7 -5.22 -17.48 7.17
CA VAL A 7 -6.59 -17.29 7.64
C VAL A 7 -7.44 -17.06 6.38
N LYS A 8 -8.43 -17.93 6.14
CA LYS A 8 -9.35 -17.84 4.99
C LYS A 8 -10.28 -16.64 5.18
N SER A 9 -9.75 -15.44 5.10
CA SER A 9 -10.49 -14.20 5.28
C SER A 9 -9.98 -13.14 4.32
N ARG A 10 -10.87 -12.21 4.00
CA ARG A 10 -10.64 -11.10 3.10
C ARG A 10 -10.64 -9.82 3.93
N VAL A 11 -9.60 -9.01 3.81
CA VAL A 11 -9.47 -7.73 4.53
C VAL A 11 -9.35 -6.58 3.56
N LEU A 12 -10.05 -5.48 3.83
CA LEU A 12 -9.89 -4.20 3.15
C LEU A 12 -9.15 -3.24 4.07
N LEU A 13 -8.03 -2.72 3.58
CA LEU A 13 -7.20 -1.73 4.28
C LEU A 13 -7.53 -0.35 3.73
N ASP A 14 -7.97 0.54 4.59
CA ASP A 14 -8.32 1.91 4.24
C ASP A 14 -7.42 2.87 5.01
N PHE A 15 -6.37 3.35 4.35
CA PHE A 15 -5.42 4.35 4.85
C PHE A 15 -5.37 5.55 3.90
N HIS A 16 -4.50 6.53 4.17
CA HIS A 16 -4.30 7.66 3.26
C HIS A 16 -3.75 7.22 1.90
N HIS A 17 -4.11 7.94 0.82
CA HIS A 17 -3.87 7.52 -0.57
C HIS A 17 -3.01 8.51 -1.36
N GLY A 18 -2.21 9.32 -0.68
CA GLY A 18 -1.08 10.01 -1.29
C GLY A 18 -0.04 8.99 -1.74
N ILE A 19 0.72 9.26 -2.80
CA ILE A 19 1.76 8.30 -3.25
C ILE A 19 2.81 8.05 -2.17
N GLY A 20 3.13 9.07 -1.36
CA GLY A 20 4.04 8.93 -0.21
C GLY A 20 3.47 7.97 0.85
N ASP A 21 2.17 8.06 1.13
CA ASP A 21 1.49 7.18 2.10
C ASP A 21 1.48 5.73 1.61
N GLU A 22 1.27 5.51 0.31
CA GLU A 22 1.33 4.19 -0.32
C GLU A 22 2.73 3.57 -0.19
N ILE A 23 3.79 4.37 -0.36
CA ILE A 23 5.17 3.94 -0.17
C ILE A 23 5.43 3.59 1.30
N ILE A 24 5.00 4.44 2.23
CA ILE A 24 5.14 4.21 3.68
C ILE A 24 4.41 2.92 4.09
N CYS A 25 3.22 2.67 3.55
CA CYS A 25 2.39 1.51 3.87
C CYS A 25 2.79 0.23 3.09
N ASN A 26 3.80 0.27 2.23
CA ASN A 26 4.19 -0.90 1.43
C ASN A 26 4.48 -2.14 2.29
N GLY A 27 5.32 -2.01 3.32
CA GLY A 27 5.64 -3.10 4.22
C GLY A 27 4.41 -3.62 4.99
N LEU A 28 3.51 -2.71 5.42
CA LEU A 28 2.26 -3.05 6.09
C LEU A 28 1.36 -3.90 5.19
N VAL A 29 1.12 -3.47 3.95
CA VAL A 29 0.29 -4.20 2.98
C VAL A 29 0.87 -5.60 2.73
N ARG A 30 2.19 -5.71 2.61
CA ARG A 30 2.87 -7.00 2.42
C ARG A 30 2.72 -7.94 3.62
N GLU A 31 2.77 -7.43 4.85
CA GLU A 31 2.52 -8.23 6.04
C GLU A 31 1.08 -8.79 6.05
N TYR A 32 0.10 -7.97 5.66
CA TYR A 32 -1.28 -8.44 5.50
C TYR A 32 -1.41 -9.48 4.39
N CYS A 33 -0.74 -9.31 3.26
CA CYS A 33 -0.75 -10.30 2.17
C CYS A 33 -0.15 -11.65 2.53
N LYS A 34 0.71 -11.71 3.56
CA LYS A 34 1.22 -12.99 4.10
C LYS A 34 0.16 -13.73 4.92
N THR A 35 -0.74 -13.00 5.56
CA THR A 35 -1.69 -13.54 6.55
C THR A 35 -3.07 -13.81 5.94
N TYR A 36 -3.56 -12.92 5.08
CA TYR A 36 -4.90 -12.98 4.52
C TYR A 36 -4.92 -13.63 3.13
N GLU A 37 -6.03 -14.29 2.80
CA GLU A 37 -6.26 -14.88 1.47
C GLU A 37 -6.39 -13.78 0.40
N THR A 38 -7.10 -12.70 0.73
CA THR A 38 -7.26 -11.54 -0.14
C THR A 38 -7.12 -10.26 0.67
N VAL A 39 -6.29 -9.35 0.19
CA VAL A 39 -6.13 -8.00 0.74
C VAL A 39 -6.62 -6.99 -0.28
N GLY A 40 -7.48 -6.07 0.14
CA GLY A 40 -7.90 -4.93 -0.67
C GLY A 40 -7.26 -3.65 -0.17
N ILE A 41 -6.90 -2.77 -1.09
CA ILE A 41 -6.52 -1.38 -0.79
C ILE A 41 -7.27 -0.45 -1.72
N PHE A 42 -7.48 0.80 -1.30
CA PHE A 42 -7.91 1.86 -2.22
C PHE A 42 -6.70 2.53 -2.85
N CYS A 43 -6.88 3.06 -4.05
CA CYS A 43 -5.87 3.87 -4.73
C CYS A 43 -6.55 4.98 -5.52
N LEU A 44 -6.04 6.20 -5.43
CA LEU A 44 -6.49 7.29 -6.29
C LEU A 44 -6.09 7.02 -7.74
N LYS A 45 -7.01 7.26 -8.68
CA LYS A 45 -6.81 7.01 -10.11
C LYS A 45 -5.49 7.57 -10.65
N ARG A 46 -5.10 8.78 -10.19
CA ARG A 46 -3.84 9.43 -10.60
C ARG A 46 -2.57 8.66 -10.18
N ASN A 47 -2.66 7.84 -9.13
CA ASN A 47 -1.54 7.08 -8.56
C ASN A 47 -1.53 5.62 -9.02
N TYR A 48 -2.57 5.17 -9.74
CA TYR A 48 -2.79 3.76 -10.04
C TYR A 48 -1.61 3.09 -10.76
N SER A 49 -1.00 3.76 -11.74
CA SER A 49 0.14 3.17 -12.46
C SER A 49 1.34 2.89 -11.56
N SER A 50 1.61 3.79 -10.62
CA SER A 50 2.71 3.61 -9.66
C SER A 50 2.39 2.57 -8.60
N VAL A 51 1.17 2.57 -8.08
CA VAL A 51 0.74 1.63 -7.04
C VAL A 51 0.61 0.22 -7.60
N SER A 52 0.03 0.05 -8.80
CA SER A 52 -0.04 -1.25 -9.46
C SER A 52 1.35 -1.81 -9.81
N PHE A 53 2.27 -0.94 -10.21
CA PHE A 53 3.66 -1.34 -10.42
C PHE A 53 4.34 -1.77 -9.10
N MET A 54 4.12 -1.03 -8.01
CA MET A 54 4.70 -1.30 -6.69
C MET A 54 4.33 -2.68 -6.14
N TYR A 55 3.13 -3.14 -6.44
CA TYR A 55 2.58 -4.39 -5.89
C TYR A 55 2.34 -5.49 -6.94
N ARG A 56 2.93 -5.39 -8.14
CA ARG A 56 2.67 -6.31 -9.25
C ARG A 56 3.04 -7.78 -8.98
N ASP A 57 3.87 -8.00 -7.96
CA ASP A 57 4.29 -9.31 -7.49
C ASP A 57 3.30 -9.97 -6.50
N LEU A 58 2.27 -9.24 -6.03
CA LEU A 58 1.31 -9.73 -5.05
C LEU A 58 0.03 -10.23 -5.73
N SER A 59 -0.10 -11.53 -5.88
CA SER A 59 -1.26 -12.17 -6.55
C SER A 59 -2.57 -12.08 -5.76
N ASN A 60 -2.50 -11.89 -4.43
CA ASN A 60 -3.65 -11.81 -3.54
C ASN A 60 -4.03 -10.37 -3.13
N LEU A 61 -3.38 -9.36 -3.72
CA LEU A 61 -3.74 -7.96 -3.52
C LEU A 61 -4.75 -7.49 -4.58
N ARG A 62 -5.78 -6.78 -4.16
CA ARG A 62 -6.76 -6.12 -5.02
C ARG A 62 -6.72 -4.62 -4.81
N ILE A 63 -6.52 -3.85 -5.89
CA ILE A 63 -6.45 -2.40 -5.86
C ILE A 63 -7.78 -1.84 -6.36
N HIS A 64 -8.52 -1.16 -5.47
CA HIS A 64 -9.77 -0.49 -5.76
C HIS A 64 -9.50 0.97 -6.14
N VAL A 65 -9.65 1.28 -7.42
CA VAL A 65 -9.41 2.62 -7.93
C VAL A 65 -10.60 3.53 -7.61
N VAL A 66 -10.31 4.67 -7.00
CA VAL A 66 -11.28 5.72 -6.69
C VAL A 66 -10.82 7.06 -7.29
N ASN A 67 -11.77 7.92 -7.67
CA ASN A 67 -11.48 9.22 -8.26
C ASN A 67 -11.22 10.30 -7.19
N SER A 68 -11.75 10.11 -5.98
CA SER A 68 -11.62 11.08 -4.89
C SER A 68 -11.74 10.42 -3.52
N HIS A 69 -11.32 11.16 -2.48
CA HIS A 69 -11.53 10.76 -1.09
C HIS A 69 -13.02 10.63 -0.73
N ALA A 70 -13.88 11.48 -1.30
CA ALA A 70 -15.33 11.39 -1.09
C ALA A 70 -15.90 10.08 -1.65
N GLU A 71 -15.45 9.65 -2.82
CA GLU A 71 -15.84 8.35 -3.40
C GLU A 71 -15.40 7.19 -2.52
N ARG A 72 -14.17 7.21 -2.00
CA ARG A 72 -13.66 6.22 -1.04
C ARG A 72 -14.56 6.12 0.20
N HIS A 73 -14.88 7.25 0.85
CA HIS A 73 -15.79 7.28 1.99
C HIS A 73 -17.15 6.70 1.65
N ARG A 74 -17.69 7.04 0.49
CA ARG A 74 -18.95 6.50 0.01
C ARG A 74 -18.88 4.99 -0.16
N PHE A 75 -17.82 4.45 -0.77
CA PHE A 75 -17.62 3.01 -0.89
C PHE A 75 -17.51 2.33 0.46
N ARG A 76 -16.83 2.93 1.42
CA ARG A 76 -16.70 2.39 2.77
C ARG A 76 -18.03 2.30 3.50
N PHE A 77 -18.89 3.33 3.42
CA PHE A 77 -20.17 3.39 4.16
C PHE A 77 -21.29 2.64 3.45
N PHE A 78 -21.44 2.75 2.15
CA PHE A 78 -22.49 2.08 1.36
C PHE A 78 -22.14 0.65 0.95
N ASN A 79 -20.92 0.27 1.12
CA ASN A 79 -20.36 -1.07 1.08
C ASN A 79 -20.91 -2.03 0.02
N PRO A 80 -20.64 -1.81 -1.27
CA PRO A 80 -20.84 -2.86 -2.28
C PRO A 80 -19.97 -4.10 -2.00
N PHE A 81 -18.97 -3.96 -1.09
CA PHE A 81 -18.07 -5.03 -0.67
C PHE A 81 -18.62 -5.92 0.45
N ARG A 82 -19.86 -5.68 0.92
CA ARG A 82 -20.54 -6.56 1.89
C ARG A 82 -21.27 -7.72 1.22
N PHE A 83 -21.52 -7.65 -0.09
CA PHE A 83 -22.30 -8.65 -0.81
C PHE A 83 -21.56 -9.11 -2.08
N GLY A 84 -21.64 -10.40 -2.40
CA GLY A 84 -21.07 -10.99 -3.60
C GLY A 84 -19.56 -11.35 -3.50
N GLU A 85 -18.96 -11.61 -4.65
CA GLU A 85 -17.56 -12.08 -4.75
C GLU A 85 -16.51 -11.08 -4.27
N ASN A 86 -16.86 -9.80 -4.16
CA ASN A 86 -15.98 -8.72 -3.67
C ASN A 86 -16.16 -8.44 -2.17
N ARG A 87 -16.84 -9.31 -1.43
CA ARG A 87 -17.04 -9.15 0.00
C ARG A 87 -15.71 -9.22 0.74
N TYR A 88 -15.49 -8.26 1.65
CA TYR A 88 -14.46 -8.31 2.67
C TYR A 88 -15.09 -8.69 4.01
N ASP A 89 -14.43 -9.59 4.73
CA ASP A 89 -14.87 -10.05 6.05
C ASP A 89 -14.51 -9.02 7.13
N GLU A 90 -13.43 -8.27 6.88
CA GLU A 90 -12.91 -7.25 7.76
C GLU A 90 -12.56 -5.96 6.99
N ILE A 91 -12.83 -4.81 7.59
CA ILE A 91 -12.37 -3.51 7.10
C ILE A 91 -11.55 -2.88 8.22
N ARG A 92 -10.30 -2.58 7.95
CA ARG A 92 -9.42 -1.82 8.83
C ARG A 92 -9.16 -0.46 8.24
N ALA A 93 -9.37 0.59 9.03
CA ALA A 93 -9.28 1.95 8.55
C ALA A 93 -8.58 2.87 9.53
N VAL A 94 -7.84 3.83 8.99
CA VAL A 94 -7.38 5.01 9.71
C VAL A 94 -8.32 6.15 9.37
N ASP A 95 -9.17 6.55 10.33
CA ASP A 95 -10.21 7.55 10.09
C ASP A 95 -9.68 8.98 10.03
N ALA A 96 -8.69 9.28 10.86
CA ALA A 96 -8.03 10.59 10.88
C ALA A 96 -6.57 10.42 11.29
N TYR A 97 -5.71 11.18 10.63
CA TYR A 97 -4.37 11.43 11.11
C TYR A 97 -4.46 12.61 12.10
N ASP A 98 -4.04 12.36 13.32
CA ASP A 98 -3.99 13.38 14.36
C ASP A 98 -2.61 14.05 14.38
N GLU A 99 -2.51 15.20 13.73
CA GLU A 99 -1.26 15.99 13.70
C GLU A 99 -0.93 16.59 15.07
N GLU A 100 -1.94 16.83 15.92
CA GLU A 100 -1.76 17.47 17.21
C GLU A 100 -1.17 16.53 18.26
N CYS A 101 -1.31 15.22 18.09
CA CYS A 101 -0.78 14.23 19.03
C CYS A 101 0.75 14.11 19.02
N GLY A 102 1.46 14.76 18.09
CA GLY A 102 2.92 14.72 17.96
C GLY A 102 3.50 13.35 17.53
N ILE A 103 2.66 12.40 17.22
CA ILE A 103 3.08 11.08 16.73
C ILE A 103 3.17 11.12 15.21
N ARG A 104 4.30 10.70 14.66
CA ARG A 104 4.47 10.65 13.20
C ARG A 104 3.44 9.75 12.54
N PHE A 105 3.01 10.12 11.34
CA PHE A 105 2.01 9.41 10.53
C PHE A 105 2.25 7.89 10.46
N GLU A 106 3.47 7.48 10.16
CA GLU A 106 3.79 6.06 10.05
C GLU A 106 3.56 5.27 11.35
N ARG A 107 3.84 5.87 12.52
CA ARG A 107 3.60 5.23 13.80
C ARG A 107 2.12 5.07 14.11
N GLN A 108 1.32 6.09 13.76
CA GLN A 108 -0.13 6.00 13.92
C GLN A 108 -0.71 4.91 13.03
N VAL A 109 -0.37 4.91 11.75
CA VAL A 109 -0.88 3.93 10.79
C VAL A 109 -0.49 2.51 11.20
N TYR A 110 0.78 2.23 11.40
CA TYR A 110 1.26 0.90 11.79
C TYR A 110 0.66 0.44 13.13
N GLY A 111 0.48 1.34 14.09
CA GLY A 111 -0.17 1.06 15.37
C GLY A 111 -1.63 0.68 15.23
N VAL A 112 -2.41 1.42 14.44
CA VAL A 112 -3.84 1.12 14.19
C VAL A 112 -4.01 -0.23 13.50
N PHE A 113 -3.13 -0.55 12.55
CA PHE A 113 -3.18 -1.83 11.84
C PHE A 113 -2.52 -2.99 12.61
N GLY A 114 -1.91 -2.74 13.76
CA GLY A 114 -1.29 -3.76 14.61
C GLY A 114 -0.06 -4.42 13.98
N VAL A 115 0.63 -3.70 13.10
CA VAL A 115 1.88 -4.15 12.47
C VAL A 115 3.06 -3.44 13.13
N PRO A 116 4.11 -4.15 13.56
CA PRO A 116 5.31 -3.52 14.10
C PRO A 116 5.92 -2.52 13.11
N LEU A 117 6.35 -1.35 13.60
CA LEU A 117 6.85 -0.27 12.74
C LEU A 117 8.10 -0.66 11.94
N GLU A 118 8.93 -1.58 12.47
CA GLU A 118 10.12 -2.11 11.80
C GLU A 118 9.77 -2.73 10.44
N LYS A 119 8.56 -3.29 10.32
CA LYS A 119 8.07 -3.88 9.08
C LYS A 119 7.93 -2.88 7.93
N LYS A 120 7.92 -1.58 8.24
CA LYS A 120 7.99 -0.53 7.23
C LYS A 120 9.19 -0.72 6.30
N TRP A 121 10.32 -1.15 6.84
CA TRP A 121 11.55 -1.38 6.07
C TRP A 121 11.84 -2.87 5.84
N ASP A 122 11.68 -3.71 6.86
CA ASP A 122 11.99 -5.14 6.78
C ASP A 122 11.13 -5.87 5.74
N SER A 123 9.90 -5.39 5.51
CA SER A 123 8.96 -5.98 4.56
C SER A 123 8.74 -5.10 3.32
N PHE A 124 9.43 -3.95 3.23
CA PHE A 124 9.38 -3.11 2.03
C PHE A 124 10.00 -3.85 0.85
N PHE A 125 9.26 -3.91 -0.25
CA PHE A 125 9.77 -4.49 -1.47
C PHE A 125 9.08 -3.91 -2.69
N VAL A 126 9.84 -3.63 -3.73
CA VAL A 126 9.36 -3.34 -5.08
C VAL A 126 10.23 -4.14 -6.03
N GLU A 127 9.61 -4.99 -6.82
CA GLU A 127 10.33 -5.71 -7.87
C GLU A 127 10.92 -4.72 -8.86
N ARG A 128 12.23 -4.81 -9.11
CA ARG A 128 12.92 -3.89 -10.03
C ARG A 128 12.60 -4.23 -11.49
N ASP A 129 12.43 -3.20 -12.30
CA ASP A 129 12.36 -3.29 -13.75
C ASP A 129 13.66 -2.77 -14.34
N LYS A 130 14.61 -3.66 -14.47
CA LYS A 130 15.98 -3.31 -14.91
C LYS A 130 16.01 -2.67 -16.30
N GLU A 131 15.18 -3.13 -17.21
CA GLU A 131 15.10 -2.55 -18.56
C GLU A 131 14.66 -1.09 -18.54
N ARG A 132 13.63 -0.78 -17.73
CA ARG A 132 13.17 0.60 -17.56
C ARG A 132 14.21 1.46 -16.83
N GLU A 133 14.88 0.92 -15.82
CA GLU A 133 15.94 1.61 -15.11
C GLU A 133 17.10 1.95 -16.08
N GLU A 134 17.58 0.99 -16.87
CA GLU A 134 18.62 1.21 -17.88
C GLU A 134 18.20 2.24 -18.94
N ALA A 135 16.95 2.20 -19.39
CA ALA A 135 16.42 3.17 -20.33
C ALA A 135 16.41 4.59 -19.75
N VAL A 136 16.08 4.74 -18.46
CA VAL A 136 16.12 6.04 -17.76
C VAL A 136 17.55 6.54 -17.65
N PHE A 137 18.51 5.71 -17.22
CA PHE A 137 19.93 6.09 -17.15
C PHE A 137 20.49 6.50 -18.50
N LYS A 138 20.20 5.73 -19.54
CA LYS A 138 20.63 6.06 -20.91
C LYS A 138 20.05 7.40 -21.38
N LYS A 139 18.75 7.65 -21.10
CA LYS A 139 18.08 8.91 -21.47
C LYS A 139 18.63 10.11 -20.71
N ALA A 140 18.98 9.92 -19.43
CA ALA A 140 19.56 10.95 -18.58
C ALA A 140 21.04 11.20 -18.83
N GLY A 141 21.71 10.35 -19.64
CA GLY A 141 23.16 10.44 -19.88
C GLY A 141 24.00 10.15 -18.64
N VAL A 142 23.45 9.41 -17.67
CA VAL A 142 24.10 9.11 -16.40
C VAL A 142 24.92 7.82 -16.56
N SER A 143 26.20 7.87 -16.17
CA SER A 143 27.10 6.71 -16.05
C SER A 143 27.45 6.49 -14.59
N GLU A 144 27.62 5.26 -14.18
CA GLU A 144 28.07 4.94 -12.83
C GLU A 144 29.56 5.31 -12.62
N PRO A 145 29.95 5.70 -11.41
CA PRO A 145 29.10 5.93 -10.22
C PRO A 145 28.40 7.29 -10.24
N TYR A 146 27.19 7.36 -9.69
CA TYR A 146 26.42 8.60 -9.57
C TYR A 146 25.91 8.80 -8.14
N GLN A 147 25.59 10.04 -7.80
CA GLN A 147 24.97 10.43 -6.54
C GLN A 147 23.74 11.29 -6.84
N PHE A 148 22.62 10.94 -6.21
CA PHE A 148 21.45 11.83 -6.22
C PHE A 148 21.65 12.94 -5.18
N VAL A 149 21.51 14.17 -5.62
CA VAL A 149 21.50 15.34 -4.75
C VAL A 149 20.14 16.01 -4.90
N HIS A 150 19.49 16.29 -3.78
CA HIS A 150 18.27 17.07 -3.71
C HIS A 150 18.62 18.44 -3.15
N ASP A 151 18.40 19.49 -3.94
CA ASP A 151 18.50 20.88 -3.49
C ASP A 151 17.11 21.33 -3.02
N ASP A 152 17.01 21.72 -1.74
CA ASP A 152 15.81 22.30 -1.14
C ASP A 152 15.66 23.80 -1.52
#